data_11d3c1745c74f45c549e1b3108a85687
#
_entry.id   11d3c1745c74f45c549e1b3108a85687
#
_cell.length_a   1.000
_cell.length_b   1.000
_cell.length_c   1.000
_cell.angle_alpha   90.00
_cell.angle_beta   90.00
_cell.angle_gamma   90.00
#
_symmetry.space_group_name_H-M   'P 1'
#
loop_
_entity.id
_entity.type
_entity.pdbx_description
1 polymer ?
#
loop_
_entity_poly.entity_id
_entity_poly.type
_entity_poly.pdbx_seq_one_letter_code
_entity_poly.pdbx_strand_id
1 'polypeptide(L)'
;ETGEGIITQYIILPGIQFFYNDFHMSNGQNQNKLPHADVLELNHCREGRFECRFANGTYQYIGSGDLAINLLSNQTVSTSFPLSHYHGISITIDLQKADSVIRKIDEMTGGLDIDLFSIANGFCKNGTCAVIRNQNKINHIFSELYCTKPYMHASYLKVKVLELLLYLGTEKIQNTQVKVPYFAHTQVKKVKEIQKYMVSNLRQHYTLE
;
A
#
# COMPACT_ATOMS: atom_id res chain seq x y z
N GLU A 1 20.66 -10.74 -10.47
CA GLU A 1 21.22 -9.53 -9.84
C GLU A 1 20.62 -9.42 -8.45
N THR A 2 21.47 -9.40 -7.43
CA THR A 2 21.10 -9.15 -6.04
C THR A 2 20.97 -7.63 -5.88
N GLY A 3 19.75 -7.15 -5.64
CA GLY A 3 19.53 -5.75 -5.31
C GLY A 3 19.70 -5.48 -3.82
N GLU A 4 19.63 -4.23 -3.44
CA GLU A 4 19.69 -3.74 -2.06
C GLU A 4 18.31 -3.24 -1.62
N GLY A 5 17.99 -3.39 -0.33
CA GLY A 5 16.75 -2.86 0.24
C GLY A 5 16.90 -2.55 1.72
N ILE A 6 16.35 -1.43 2.13
CA ILE A 6 16.31 -1.00 3.52
C ILE A 6 14.86 -0.87 3.95
N ILE A 7 14.52 -1.48 5.09
CA ILE A 7 13.23 -1.32 5.77
C ILE A 7 13.50 -0.76 7.16
N THR A 8 12.94 0.41 7.43
CA THR A 8 13.00 1.02 8.77
C THR A 8 11.63 0.92 9.42
N GLN A 9 11.54 0.22 10.55
CA GLN A 9 10.28 -0.07 11.25
C GLN A 9 10.11 0.80 12.49
N TYR A 10 8.87 1.27 12.71
CA TYR A 10 8.44 1.95 13.92
C TYR A 10 7.15 1.32 14.46
N ILE A 11 7.09 1.12 15.77
CA ILE A 11 5.84 0.74 16.46
C ILE A 11 5.11 2.04 16.81
N ILE A 12 3.95 2.27 16.21
CA ILE A 12 3.18 3.52 16.38
C ILE A 12 2.26 3.42 17.60
N LEU A 13 1.42 2.39 17.59
CA LEU A 13 0.50 2.03 18.68
C LEU A 13 0.47 0.51 18.80
N PRO A 14 0.02 -0.07 19.91
CA PRO A 14 -0.22 -1.50 19.97
C PRO A 14 -1.12 -1.96 18.80
N GLY A 15 -0.62 -2.89 18.01
CA GLY A 15 -1.29 -3.37 16.79
C GLY A 15 -1.04 -2.52 15.53
N ILE A 16 -0.37 -1.36 15.61
CA ILE A 16 -0.06 -0.52 14.44
C ILE A 16 1.45 -0.36 14.27
N GLN A 17 1.94 -0.77 13.13
CA GLN A 17 3.36 -0.66 12.74
C GLN A 17 3.48 0.17 11.46
N PHE A 18 4.59 0.87 11.34
CA PHE A 18 4.90 1.78 10.26
C PHE A 18 6.29 1.42 9.70
N PHE A 19 6.42 1.40 8.38
CA PHE A 19 7.64 1.03 7.69
C PHE A 19 7.99 2.06 6.62
N TYR A 20 9.24 2.54 6.64
CA TYR A 20 9.86 3.16 5.47
C TYR A 20 10.52 2.06 4.66
N ASN A 21 10.19 2.01 3.37
CA ASN A 21 10.72 1.04 2.43
C ASN A 21 11.54 1.77 1.37
N ASP A 22 12.78 1.33 1.17
CA ASP A 22 13.66 1.82 0.11
C ASP A 22 14.33 0.60 -0.55
N PHE A 23 13.92 0.31 -1.77
CA PHE A 23 14.34 -0.87 -2.51
C PHE A 23 14.96 -0.50 -3.85
N HIS A 24 16.16 -0.99 -4.10
CA HIS A 24 16.89 -0.92 -5.36
C HIS A 24 17.09 -2.34 -5.92
N MET A 25 15.98 -2.95 -6.33
CA MET A 25 15.91 -4.33 -6.83
C MET A 25 14.72 -4.49 -7.78
N SER A 26 14.78 -5.48 -8.66
CA SER A 26 13.66 -5.78 -9.58
C SER A 26 12.59 -6.70 -8.98
N ASN A 27 12.95 -7.55 -8.01
CA ASN A 27 12.01 -8.49 -7.39
C ASN A 27 12.15 -8.47 -5.87
N GLY A 28 11.01 -8.44 -5.17
CA GLY A 28 10.96 -8.66 -3.73
C GLY A 28 11.02 -10.15 -3.41
N GLN A 29 11.69 -10.48 -2.31
CA GLN A 29 11.61 -11.85 -1.77
C GLN A 29 10.24 -12.05 -1.11
N ASN A 30 9.50 -13.04 -1.58
CA ASN A 30 8.30 -13.48 -0.86
C ASN A 30 8.75 -14.21 0.40
N GLN A 31 8.65 -13.53 1.53
CA GLN A 31 8.59 -14.26 2.78
C GLN A 31 7.20 -14.90 2.82
N ASN A 32 7.15 -16.25 2.94
CA ASN A 32 5.94 -16.99 3.25
C ASN A 32 5.43 -16.55 4.63
N LYS A 33 4.80 -15.40 4.70
CA LYS A 33 4.09 -14.97 5.90
C LYS A 33 2.82 -15.79 5.96
N LEU A 34 2.61 -16.46 7.08
CA LEU A 34 1.32 -17.06 7.40
C LEU A 34 0.24 -15.98 7.22
N PRO A 35 -0.87 -16.30 6.56
CA PRO A 35 -1.94 -15.33 6.35
C PRO A 35 -2.49 -14.89 7.70
N HIS A 36 -2.23 -13.64 8.08
CA HIS A 36 -2.88 -12.99 9.19
C HIS A 36 -4.21 -12.43 8.68
N ALA A 37 -5.30 -13.13 8.97
CA ALA A 37 -6.63 -12.83 8.43
C ALA A 37 -7.10 -11.39 8.72
N ASP A 38 -6.71 -10.83 9.84
CA ASP A 38 -7.23 -9.55 10.36
C ASP A 38 -6.17 -8.43 10.36
N VAL A 39 -5.21 -8.47 9.44
CA VAL A 39 -4.22 -7.39 9.29
C VAL A 39 -4.51 -6.58 8.04
N LEU A 40 -4.85 -5.30 8.24
CA LEU A 40 -4.99 -4.32 7.19
C LEU A 40 -3.61 -3.73 6.85
N GLU A 41 -3.25 -3.68 5.58
CA GLU A 41 -2.05 -3.05 5.07
C GLU A 41 -2.41 -1.84 4.20
N LEU A 42 -1.81 -0.71 4.53
CA LEU A 42 -1.83 0.52 3.74
C LEU A 42 -0.44 0.69 3.13
N ASN A 43 -0.33 0.77 1.80
CA ASN A 43 0.94 0.87 1.11
C ASN A 43 0.95 2.06 0.14
N HIS A 44 1.69 3.12 0.49
CA HIS A 44 1.81 4.33 -0.32
C HIS A 44 3.13 4.32 -1.09
N CYS A 45 3.05 4.55 -2.39
CA CYS A 45 4.21 4.68 -3.26
C CYS A 45 4.61 6.15 -3.41
N ARG A 46 5.82 6.52 -2.99
CA ARG A 46 6.41 7.85 -3.26
C ARG A 46 7.07 7.89 -4.63
N GLU A 47 7.94 6.92 -4.89
CA GLU A 47 8.74 6.85 -6.10
C GLU A 47 8.85 5.41 -6.60
N GLY A 48 9.01 5.24 -7.89
CA GLY A 48 9.12 3.93 -8.51
C GLY A 48 7.77 3.29 -8.83
N ARG A 49 7.77 1.96 -8.88
CA ARG A 49 6.57 1.14 -9.10
C ARG A 49 6.63 -0.14 -8.31
N PHE A 50 5.48 -0.54 -7.79
CA PHE A 50 5.26 -1.79 -7.11
C PHE A 50 4.22 -2.61 -7.87
N GLU A 51 4.55 -3.86 -8.16
CA GLU A 51 3.65 -4.83 -8.74
C GLU A 51 3.46 -5.99 -7.75
N CYS A 52 2.23 -6.35 -7.50
CA CYS A 52 1.87 -7.49 -6.67
C CYS A 52 1.01 -8.46 -7.48
N ARG A 53 1.32 -9.75 -7.43
CA ARG A 53 0.49 -10.84 -7.97
C ARG A 53 -0.13 -11.61 -6.83
N PHE A 54 -1.45 -11.74 -6.85
CA PHE A 54 -2.19 -12.51 -5.87
C PHE A 54 -2.40 -13.97 -6.29
N ALA A 55 -2.74 -14.82 -5.31
CA ALA A 55 -2.97 -16.25 -5.53
C ALA A 55 -4.13 -16.53 -6.50
N ASN A 56 -5.11 -15.65 -6.58
CA ASN A 56 -6.21 -15.71 -7.55
C ASN A 56 -5.81 -15.37 -9.00
N GLY A 57 -4.53 -15.10 -9.26
CA GLY A 57 -3.99 -14.78 -10.58
C GLY A 57 -4.17 -13.32 -11.02
N THR A 58 -4.71 -12.45 -10.16
CA THR A 58 -4.83 -11.03 -10.45
C THR A 58 -3.57 -10.26 -10.12
N TYR A 59 -3.39 -9.10 -10.77
CA TYR A 59 -2.26 -8.20 -10.55
C TYR A 59 -2.74 -6.85 -10.06
N GLN A 60 -1.98 -6.28 -9.13
CA GLN A 60 -2.12 -4.91 -8.68
C GLN A 60 -0.85 -4.13 -8.97
N TYR A 61 -1.05 -2.91 -9.43
CA TYR A 61 0.02 -1.96 -9.69
C TYR A 61 -0.21 -0.67 -8.91
N ILE A 62 0.81 -0.20 -8.21
CA ILE A 62 0.85 1.14 -7.65
C ILE A 62 2.05 1.91 -8.18
N GLY A 63 1.85 3.18 -8.45
CA GLY A 63 2.87 4.13 -8.85
C GLY A 63 2.91 5.33 -7.91
N SER A 64 3.72 6.32 -8.23
CA SER A 64 3.90 7.51 -7.40
C SER A 64 2.56 8.21 -7.09
N GLY A 65 2.33 8.49 -5.81
CA GLY A 65 1.12 9.10 -5.27
C GLY A 65 -0.06 8.15 -5.05
N ASP A 66 0.07 6.86 -5.38
CA ASP A 66 -0.99 5.88 -5.16
C ASP A 66 -0.92 5.30 -3.74
N LEU A 67 -2.09 5.06 -3.14
CA LEU A 67 -2.25 4.32 -1.90
C LEU A 67 -3.02 3.01 -2.15
N ALA A 68 -2.36 1.88 -1.92
CA ALA A 68 -3.00 0.57 -1.89
C ALA A 68 -3.50 0.24 -0.48
N ILE A 69 -4.67 -0.39 -0.39
CA ILE A 69 -5.28 -0.86 0.85
C ILE A 69 -5.65 -2.32 0.65
N ASN A 70 -5.10 -3.20 1.48
CA ASN A 70 -5.25 -4.66 1.34
C ASN A 70 -5.37 -5.33 2.71
N LEU A 71 -6.12 -6.44 2.77
CA LEU A 71 -6.03 -7.38 3.91
C LEU A 71 -4.96 -8.42 3.60
N LEU A 72 -4.07 -8.71 4.55
CA LEU A 72 -3.00 -9.70 4.37
C LEU A 72 -3.50 -11.15 4.20
N SER A 73 -4.79 -11.39 4.46
CA SER A 73 -5.48 -12.63 4.06
C SER A 73 -5.51 -12.82 2.54
N ASN A 74 -5.41 -11.75 1.77
CA ASN A 74 -5.30 -11.80 0.32
C ASN A 74 -3.85 -12.17 -0.06
N GLN A 75 -3.63 -13.46 -0.25
CA GLN A 75 -2.30 -14.03 -0.37
C GLN A 75 -1.54 -13.51 -1.60
N THR A 76 -0.42 -12.83 -1.35
CA THR A 76 0.53 -12.39 -2.37
C THR A 76 1.45 -13.54 -2.76
N VAL A 77 1.51 -13.85 -4.06
CA VAL A 77 2.38 -14.90 -4.63
C VAL A 77 3.73 -14.34 -5.06
N SER A 78 3.75 -13.12 -5.61
CA SER A 78 5.01 -12.49 -6.02
C SER A 78 4.90 -10.97 -5.94
N THR A 79 6.03 -10.35 -5.61
CA THR A 79 6.23 -8.91 -5.58
C THR A 79 7.35 -8.56 -6.54
N SER A 80 7.18 -7.52 -7.35
CA SER A 80 8.22 -6.99 -8.22
C SER A 80 8.22 -5.46 -8.28
N PHE A 81 9.38 -4.93 -8.60
CA PHE A 81 9.62 -3.50 -8.78
C PHE A 81 10.03 -3.25 -10.24
N PRO A 82 9.06 -2.99 -11.15
CA PRO A 82 9.33 -2.94 -12.60
C PRO A 82 10.37 -1.90 -13.05
N LEU A 83 10.59 -0.88 -12.24
CA LEU A 83 11.62 0.15 -12.48
C LEU A 83 12.92 -0.11 -11.70
N SER A 84 13.06 -1.29 -11.08
CA SER A 84 14.19 -1.66 -10.19
C SER A 84 14.43 -0.68 -9.05
N HIS A 85 13.41 0.12 -8.74
CA HIS A 85 13.40 1.13 -7.67
C HIS A 85 12.01 1.25 -7.09
N TYR A 86 11.92 1.32 -5.77
CA TYR A 86 10.69 1.60 -5.04
C TYR A 86 11.01 2.29 -3.71
N HIS A 87 10.42 3.45 -3.51
CA HIS A 87 10.45 4.16 -2.25
C HIS A 87 9.02 4.41 -1.77
N GLY A 88 8.69 3.93 -0.58
CA GLY A 88 7.32 3.99 -0.09
C GLY A 88 7.19 3.86 1.43
N ILE A 89 5.96 4.03 1.91
CA ILE A 89 5.57 3.81 3.30
C ILE A 89 4.52 2.70 3.32
N SER A 90 4.74 1.71 4.21
CA SER A 90 3.71 0.73 4.55
C SER A 90 3.27 0.91 6.00
N ILE A 91 1.96 0.80 6.26
CA ILE A 91 1.39 0.79 7.60
C ILE A 91 0.60 -0.51 7.74
N THR A 92 0.93 -1.33 8.73
CA THR A 92 0.19 -2.56 9.04
C THR A 92 -0.60 -2.38 10.32
N ILE A 93 -1.85 -2.82 10.31
CA ILE A 93 -2.82 -2.65 11.38
C ILE A 93 -3.43 -4.01 11.69
N ASP A 94 -3.05 -4.60 12.82
CA ASP A 94 -3.74 -5.74 13.41
C ASP A 94 -5.08 -5.22 13.95
N LEU A 95 -6.17 -5.50 13.25
CA LEU A 95 -7.47 -4.88 13.50
C LEU A 95 -7.95 -5.13 14.91
N GLN A 96 -7.77 -6.34 15.46
CA GLN A 96 -8.23 -6.68 16.80
C GLN A 96 -7.42 -5.98 17.89
N LYS A 97 -6.08 -5.98 17.76
CA LYS A 97 -5.21 -5.32 18.76
C LYS A 97 -5.33 -3.81 18.70
N ALA A 98 -5.38 -3.24 17.49
CA ALA A 98 -5.46 -1.80 17.28
C ALA A 98 -6.82 -1.24 17.71
N ASP A 99 -7.94 -1.94 17.48
CA ASP A 99 -9.28 -1.49 17.84
C ASP A 99 -9.39 -1.16 19.34
N SER A 100 -8.84 -2.03 20.19
CA SER A 100 -8.86 -1.79 21.64
C SER A 100 -8.14 -0.51 22.08
N VAL A 101 -7.12 -0.09 21.34
CA VAL A 101 -6.35 1.14 21.60
C VAL A 101 -7.06 2.35 21.02
N ILE A 102 -7.58 2.23 19.80
CA ILE A 102 -8.34 3.30 19.14
C ILE A 102 -9.58 3.67 19.94
N ARG A 103 -10.33 2.70 20.46
CA ARG A 103 -11.49 2.96 21.35
C ARG A 103 -11.12 3.74 22.61
N LYS A 104 -9.97 3.44 23.23
CA LYS A 104 -9.51 4.22 24.40
C LYS A 104 -9.17 5.66 24.03
N ILE A 105 -8.53 5.87 22.87
CA ILE A 105 -8.24 7.21 22.37
C ILE A 105 -9.54 7.96 22.06
N ASP A 106 -10.51 7.28 21.46
CA ASP A 106 -11.83 7.81 21.16
C ASP A 106 -12.56 8.28 22.41
N GLU A 107 -12.62 7.45 23.46
CA GLU A 107 -13.18 7.79 24.76
C GLU A 107 -12.48 9.01 25.40
N MET A 108 -11.14 9.06 25.36
CA MET A 108 -10.36 10.16 25.95
C MET A 108 -10.51 11.49 25.20
N THR A 109 -10.81 11.46 23.92
CA THR A 109 -10.91 12.65 23.07
C THR A 109 -12.33 13.13 22.84
N GLY A 110 -13.33 12.40 23.35
CA GLY A 110 -14.74 12.73 23.19
C GLY A 110 -15.30 12.40 21.79
N GLY A 111 -14.67 11.45 21.10
CA GLY A 111 -15.13 10.90 19.82
C GLY A 111 -14.24 11.33 18.64
N LEU A 112 -13.36 10.43 18.20
CA LEU A 112 -12.64 10.55 16.91
C LEU A 112 -13.35 9.80 15.77
N ASP A 113 -14.33 8.94 16.13
CA ASP A 113 -15.13 8.15 15.18
C ASP A 113 -14.26 7.31 14.19
N ILE A 114 -13.15 6.74 14.69
CA ILE A 114 -12.31 5.83 13.89
C ILE A 114 -12.81 4.39 14.08
N ASP A 115 -13.43 3.83 13.06
CA ASP A 115 -13.82 2.42 12.98
C ASP A 115 -12.94 1.66 11.99
N LEU A 116 -11.95 0.92 12.54
CA LEU A 116 -10.98 0.16 11.74
C LEU A 116 -11.63 -0.95 10.91
N PHE A 117 -12.68 -1.61 11.45
CA PHE A 117 -13.38 -2.67 10.75
C PHE A 117 -14.24 -2.10 9.60
N SER A 118 -14.89 -0.96 9.82
CA SER A 118 -15.62 -0.26 8.76
C SER A 118 -14.68 0.21 7.65
N ILE A 119 -13.49 0.72 7.98
CA ILE A 119 -12.46 1.08 6.99
C ILE A 119 -12.06 -0.16 6.20
N ALA A 120 -11.68 -1.26 6.87
CA ALA A 120 -11.28 -2.49 6.20
C ALA A 120 -12.39 -3.04 5.28
N ASN A 121 -13.62 -3.10 5.76
CA ASN A 121 -14.78 -3.56 4.99
C ASN A 121 -15.13 -2.62 3.83
N GLY A 122 -14.92 -1.31 3.97
CA GLY A 122 -15.16 -0.33 2.92
C GLY A 122 -14.25 -0.53 1.72
N PHE A 123 -12.97 -0.82 1.96
CA PHE A 123 -11.97 -0.93 0.92
C PHE A 123 -11.67 -2.37 0.46
N CYS A 124 -11.83 -3.36 1.33
CA CYS A 124 -11.40 -4.74 1.07
C CYS A 124 -12.58 -5.71 0.95
N LYS A 125 -13.68 -5.30 0.31
CA LYS A 125 -14.88 -6.15 0.11
C LYS A 125 -14.51 -7.43 -0.66
N ASN A 126 -14.98 -8.58 -0.17
CA ASN A 126 -14.82 -9.88 -0.82
C ASN A 126 -13.34 -10.27 -1.09
N GLY A 127 -12.41 -9.90 -0.22
CA GLY A 127 -10.99 -10.18 -0.40
C GLY A 127 -10.34 -9.41 -1.55
N THR A 128 -10.94 -8.29 -1.95
CA THR A 128 -10.34 -7.40 -2.94
C THR A 128 -9.35 -6.45 -2.27
N CYS A 129 -8.44 -5.92 -3.05
CA CYS A 129 -7.55 -4.82 -2.67
C CYS A 129 -8.03 -3.54 -3.33
N ALA A 130 -7.98 -2.43 -2.62
CA ALA A 130 -8.32 -1.12 -3.15
C ALA A 130 -7.06 -0.33 -3.52
N VAL A 131 -7.15 0.52 -4.55
CA VAL A 131 -6.12 1.50 -4.88
C VAL A 131 -6.76 2.87 -5.03
N ILE A 132 -6.33 3.82 -4.21
CA ILE A 132 -6.68 5.23 -4.33
C ILE A 132 -5.59 5.90 -5.15
N ARG A 133 -5.96 6.43 -6.33
CA ARG A 133 -5.02 7.01 -7.28
C ARG A 133 -4.77 8.48 -6.99
N ASN A 134 -3.51 8.83 -6.74
CA ASN A 134 -2.96 10.18 -6.74
C ASN A 134 -3.89 11.25 -6.12
N GLN A 135 -4.39 11.01 -4.91
CA GLN A 135 -5.32 11.93 -4.26
C GLN A 135 -4.59 12.97 -3.42
N ASN A 136 -4.89 14.26 -3.65
CA ASN A 136 -4.18 15.40 -3.04
C ASN A 136 -4.11 15.33 -1.50
N LYS A 137 -5.21 14.98 -0.80
CA LYS A 137 -5.21 14.93 0.67
C LYS A 137 -4.33 13.79 1.19
N ILE A 138 -4.37 12.63 0.55
CA ILE A 138 -3.51 11.48 0.87
C ILE A 138 -2.06 11.86 0.62
N ASN A 139 -1.75 12.42 -0.55
CA ASN A 139 -0.40 12.85 -0.89
C ASN A 139 0.14 13.90 0.09
N HIS A 140 -0.71 14.81 0.56
CA HIS A 140 -0.33 15.79 1.59
C HIS A 140 0.06 15.09 2.90
N ILE A 141 -0.78 14.18 3.41
CA ILE A 141 -0.49 13.43 4.65
C ILE A 141 0.84 12.67 4.51
N PHE A 142 1.03 11.95 3.40
CA PHE A 142 2.25 11.18 3.18
C PHE A 142 3.49 12.06 2.93
N SER A 143 3.35 13.22 2.29
CA SER A 143 4.48 14.14 2.10
C SER A 143 5.06 14.60 3.45
N GLU A 144 4.20 14.86 4.43
CA GLU A 144 4.63 15.21 5.78
C GLU A 144 5.28 14.03 6.52
N LEU A 145 4.74 12.80 6.33
CA LEU A 145 5.35 11.58 6.88
C LEU A 145 6.77 11.36 6.33
N TYR A 146 7.00 11.62 5.04
CA TYR A 146 8.35 11.52 4.44
C TYR A 146 9.32 12.61 4.89
N CYS A 147 8.81 13.78 5.31
CA CYS A 147 9.63 14.93 5.70
C CYS A 147 9.85 15.06 7.22
N THR A 148 9.36 14.09 8.01
CA THR A 148 9.43 14.18 9.48
C THR A 148 10.86 14.17 10.00
N LYS A 149 11.18 15.14 10.87
CA LYS A 149 12.51 15.26 11.48
C LYS A 149 12.75 14.19 12.56
N PRO A 150 13.99 13.66 12.71
CA PRO A 150 14.28 12.54 13.61
C PRO A 150 13.82 12.74 15.07
N TYR A 151 13.88 13.95 15.62
CA TYR A 151 13.52 14.20 17.02
C TYR A 151 12.00 14.25 17.30
N MET A 152 11.17 14.39 16.25
CA MET A 152 9.71 14.38 16.36
C MET A 152 9.09 13.03 15.98
N HIS A 153 9.89 12.07 15.56
CA HIS A 153 9.47 10.92 14.79
C HIS A 153 8.29 10.15 15.41
N ALA A 154 8.46 9.59 16.60
CA ALA A 154 7.48 8.65 17.13
C ALA A 154 6.11 9.30 17.45
N SER A 155 6.12 10.48 18.05
CA SER A 155 4.87 11.18 18.45
C SER A 155 4.15 11.74 17.22
N TYR A 156 4.89 12.32 16.29
CA TYR A 156 4.33 12.87 15.08
C TYR A 156 3.73 11.79 14.17
N LEU A 157 4.42 10.67 14.00
CA LEU A 157 3.89 9.52 13.25
C LEU A 157 2.57 9.01 13.81
N LYS A 158 2.40 8.99 15.16
CA LYS A 158 1.11 8.62 15.80
C LYS A 158 -0.02 9.52 15.34
N VAL A 159 0.18 10.83 15.41
CA VAL A 159 -0.84 11.82 15.02
C VAL A 159 -1.18 11.71 13.54
N LYS A 160 -0.18 11.56 12.69
CA LYS A 160 -0.38 11.45 11.23
C LYS A 160 -1.07 10.15 10.82
N VAL A 161 -0.79 9.04 11.51
CA VAL A 161 -1.50 7.78 11.28
C VAL A 161 -2.97 7.91 11.71
N LEU A 162 -3.26 8.55 12.84
CA LEU A 162 -4.64 8.84 13.24
C LEU A 162 -5.36 9.75 12.24
N GLU A 163 -4.69 10.81 11.74
CA GLU A 163 -5.25 11.67 10.67
C GLU A 163 -5.57 10.88 9.41
N LEU A 164 -4.68 9.97 9.00
CA LEU A 164 -4.92 9.11 7.85
C LEU A 164 -6.14 8.22 8.06
N LEU A 165 -6.26 7.59 9.22
CA LEU A 165 -7.38 6.71 9.55
C LEU A 165 -8.72 7.48 9.61
N LEU A 166 -8.73 8.66 10.22
CA LEU A 166 -9.90 9.56 10.19
C LEU A 166 -10.32 9.87 8.75
N TYR A 167 -9.35 10.21 7.91
CA TYR A 167 -9.62 10.54 6.51
C TYR A 167 -10.18 9.33 5.74
N LEU A 168 -9.59 8.14 5.91
CA LEU A 168 -10.07 6.90 5.28
C LEU A 168 -11.45 6.47 5.79
N GLY A 169 -11.81 6.84 7.03
CA GLY A 169 -13.12 6.58 7.61
C GLY A 169 -14.25 7.43 7.02
N THR A 170 -13.94 8.50 6.28
CA THR A 170 -14.98 9.37 5.72
C THR A 170 -15.76 8.68 4.58
N GLU A 171 -17.09 8.81 4.57
CA GLU A 171 -17.96 8.23 3.53
C GLU A 171 -17.59 8.65 2.10
N LYS A 172 -17.08 9.87 1.93
CA LYS A 172 -16.65 10.38 0.63
C LYS A 172 -15.57 9.51 -0.01
N ILE A 173 -14.63 9.00 0.78
CA ILE A 173 -13.54 8.18 0.25
C ILE A 173 -14.00 6.75 0.03
N GLN A 174 -14.78 6.19 0.94
CA GLN A 174 -15.32 4.84 0.79
C GLN A 174 -16.26 4.72 -0.43
N ASN A 175 -16.98 5.80 -0.76
CA ASN A 175 -17.87 5.88 -1.92
C ASN A 175 -17.17 6.39 -3.20
N THR A 176 -15.99 6.98 -3.11
CA THR A 176 -15.18 7.29 -4.30
C THR A 176 -14.87 5.96 -4.96
N GLN A 177 -15.27 5.81 -6.24
CA GLN A 177 -15.09 4.59 -7.01
C GLN A 177 -13.62 4.17 -6.96
N VAL A 178 -13.31 3.36 -5.98
CA VAL A 178 -12.04 2.65 -5.90
C VAL A 178 -12.11 1.63 -7.01
N LYS A 179 -11.80 2.07 -8.24
CA LYS A 179 -11.62 1.14 -9.35
C LYS A 179 -10.41 0.32 -8.99
N VAL A 180 -10.66 -0.91 -8.59
CA VAL A 180 -9.62 -1.92 -8.50
C VAL A 180 -9.25 -2.31 -9.92
N PRO A 181 -8.19 -1.82 -10.52
CA PRO A 181 -7.76 -2.35 -11.79
C PRO A 181 -6.98 -3.63 -11.50
N TYR A 182 -7.72 -4.71 -11.23
CA TYR A 182 -7.12 -6.03 -11.38
C TYR A 182 -6.97 -6.31 -12.87
N PHE A 183 -5.73 -6.44 -13.28
CA PHE A 183 -5.45 -6.88 -14.64
C PHE A 183 -5.44 -8.42 -14.67
N ALA A 184 -6.15 -9.01 -15.63
CA ALA A 184 -6.12 -10.44 -15.83
C ALA A 184 -4.69 -10.89 -16.19
N HIS A 185 -4.27 -12.04 -15.68
CA HIS A 185 -2.94 -12.61 -15.94
C HIS A 185 -2.59 -12.62 -17.44
N THR A 186 -3.55 -12.97 -18.28
CA THR A 186 -3.37 -12.99 -19.75
C THR A 186 -3.07 -11.63 -20.35
N GLN A 187 -3.70 -10.57 -19.84
CA GLN A 187 -3.44 -9.19 -20.29
C GLN A 187 -2.05 -8.72 -19.86
N VAL A 188 -1.70 -8.95 -18.59
CA VAL A 188 -0.38 -8.61 -18.05
C VAL A 188 0.72 -9.36 -18.80
N LYS A 189 0.53 -10.66 -19.08
CA LYS A 189 1.50 -11.47 -19.82
C LYS A 189 1.74 -10.90 -21.21
N LYS A 190 0.69 -10.59 -21.95
CA LYS A 190 0.81 -9.96 -23.30
C LYS A 190 1.57 -8.65 -23.26
N VAL A 191 1.24 -7.75 -22.32
CA VAL A 191 1.93 -6.46 -22.19
C VAL A 191 3.42 -6.65 -21.87
N LYS A 192 3.75 -7.58 -20.95
CA LYS A 192 5.15 -7.89 -20.62
C LYS A 192 5.92 -8.52 -21.80
N GLU A 193 5.27 -9.36 -22.58
CA GLU A 193 5.87 -9.93 -23.80
C GLU A 193 6.17 -8.84 -24.86
N ILE A 194 5.22 -7.92 -25.06
CA ILE A 194 5.40 -6.77 -25.95
C ILE A 194 6.54 -5.87 -25.44
N GLN A 195 6.54 -5.53 -24.15
CA GLN A 195 7.61 -4.73 -23.55
C GLN A 195 8.99 -5.37 -23.76
N LYS A 196 9.09 -6.68 -23.49
CA LYS A 196 10.33 -7.43 -23.68
C LYS A 196 10.78 -7.39 -25.15
N TYR A 197 9.85 -7.57 -26.07
CA TYR A 197 10.13 -7.49 -27.50
C TYR A 197 10.64 -6.10 -27.89
N MET A 198 9.98 -5.03 -27.48
CA MET A 198 10.39 -3.66 -27.76
C MET A 198 11.77 -3.34 -27.19
N VAL A 199 12.05 -3.73 -25.94
CA VAL A 199 13.36 -3.52 -25.30
C VAL A 199 14.47 -4.29 -26.01
N SER A 200 14.17 -5.48 -26.54
CA SER A 200 15.14 -6.27 -27.31
C SER A 200 15.39 -5.72 -28.72
N ASN A 201 14.52 -4.85 -29.22
CA ASN A 201 14.56 -4.33 -30.59
C ASN A 201 14.47 -2.80 -30.65
N LEU A 202 15.21 -2.10 -29.79
CA LEU A 202 15.16 -0.63 -29.64
C LEU A 202 15.42 0.20 -30.93
N ARG A 203 15.97 -0.42 -31.97
CA ARG A 203 16.19 0.24 -33.25
C ARG A 203 14.99 0.19 -34.20
N GLN A 204 13.96 -0.55 -33.88
CA GLN A 204 12.73 -0.62 -34.67
C GLN A 204 11.75 0.50 -34.25
N HIS A 205 11.13 1.10 -35.26
CA HIS A 205 9.98 1.98 -35.01
C HIS A 205 8.71 1.16 -34.89
N TYR A 206 7.95 1.39 -33.86
CA TYR A 206 6.68 0.72 -33.59
C TYR A 206 5.54 1.73 -33.80
N THR A 207 4.50 1.32 -34.51
CA THR A 207 3.24 2.07 -34.65
C THR A 207 2.14 1.37 -33.88
N LEU A 208 1.07 2.10 -33.54
CA LEU A 208 -0.11 1.57 -32.86
C LEU A 208 -1.20 1.11 -33.85
N GLU A 209 -0.83 0.82 -35.09
CA GLU A 209 -1.75 0.27 -36.09
C GLU A 209 -1.96 -1.23 -35.89
#